data_3aaf43a4a72fddc56d84e63e487fe195
#
_entry.id   3aaf43a4a72fddc56d84e63e487fe195
#
_cell.length_a   1.000
_cell.length_b   1.000
_cell.length_c   1.000
_cell.angle_alpha   90.00
_cell.angle_beta   90.00
_cell.angle_gamma   90.00
#
_symmetry.space_group_name_H-M   'P 1'
#
loop_
_entity.id
_entity.type
_entity.pdbx_description
1 polymer ?
#
loop_
_entity_poly.entity_id
_entity_poly.type
_entity_poly.pdbx_seq_one_letter_code
_entity_poly.pdbx_strand_id
1 'polypeptide(L)'
;MAGPTNPFLENDFTKLFSEFKVPGFDMQALVATQRRNIEAVSQANQLAIEGVQAVMRRQGEILRQMVEESTSSLKDLMATGAPEAKIAQQTELVKGAFEKALANLRELTEMVAKSNTEAADVLTKRIGESLTELKAAVKNAKH
;
A
#
# COMPACT_ATOMS: atom_id res chain seq x y z
N MET A 1 -11.56 7.83 -16.81
CA MET A 1 -11.06 7.40 -18.12
C MET A 1 -10.70 5.92 -18.04
N ALA A 2 -11.48 5.12 -18.70
CA ALA A 2 -11.09 3.73 -18.94
C ALA A 2 -9.82 3.77 -19.79
N GLY A 3 -8.72 3.24 -19.28
CA GLY A 3 -7.51 3.03 -20.08
C GLY A 3 -7.87 2.24 -21.34
N PRO A 4 -7.11 2.37 -22.41
CA PRO A 4 -7.40 1.61 -23.61
C PRO A 4 -7.31 0.12 -23.25
N THR A 5 -8.47 -0.44 -22.99
CA THR A 5 -8.62 -1.88 -23.03
C THR A 5 -8.22 -2.27 -24.44
N ASN A 6 -7.09 -2.92 -24.55
CA ASN A 6 -6.62 -3.40 -25.82
C ASN A 6 -7.62 -4.50 -26.26
N PRO A 7 -8.58 -4.20 -27.15
CA PRO A 7 -9.58 -5.20 -27.56
C PRO A 7 -8.93 -6.39 -28.25
N PHE A 8 -7.66 -6.26 -28.62
CA PHE A 8 -6.84 -7.29 -29.21
C PHE A 8 -6.47 -8.41 -28.22
N LEU A 9 -6.28 -8.05 -26.94
CA LEU A 9 -5.89 -9.03 -25.92
C LEU A 9 -7.09 -9.80 -25.36
N GLU A 10 -8.24 -9.16 -25.23
CA GLU A 10 -9.43 -9.84 -24.71
C GLU A 10 -10.12 -10.74 -25.74
N ASN A 11 -10.29 -10.25 -26.96
CA ASN A 11 -11.00 -11.00 -28.00
C ASN A 11 -10.17 -12.13 -28.63
N ASP A 12 -8.86 -11.91 -28.81
CA ASP A 12 -7.99 -12.93 -29.41
C ASP A 12 -7.69 -14.08 -28.45
N PHE A 13 -7.51 -13.76 -27.16
CA PHE A 13 -7.35 -14.80 -26.13
C PHE A 13 -8.60 -15.64 -25.98
N THR A 14 -9.77 -15.02 -25.95
CA THR A 14 -11.05 -15.73 -25.82
C THR A 14 -11.33 -16.59 -27.04
N LYS A 15 -11.02 -16.13 -28.25
CA LYS A 15 -11.15 -16.89 -29.48
C LYS A 15 -10.15 -18.02 -29.58
N LEU A 16 -8.88 -17.77 -29.26
CA LEU A 16 -7.83 -18.78 -29.23
C LEU A 16 -8.19 -19.91 -28.26
N PHE A 17 -8.68 -19.57 -27.09
CA PHE A 17 -9.10 -20.54 -26.09
C PHE A 17 -10.40 -21.25 -26.46
N SER A 18 -11.32 -20.62 -27.19
CA SER A 18 -12.53 -21.26 -27.65
C SER A 18 -12.27 -22.24 -28.80
N GLU A 19 -11.23 -22.02 -29.60
CA GLU A 19 -10.80 -22.93 -30.65
C GLU A 19 -10.00 -24.12 -30.11
N PHE A 20 -9.28 -23.94 -29.02
CA PHE A 20 -8.59 -24.99 -28.29
C PHE A 20 -9.49 -25.61 -27.22
N LYS A 21 -10.52 -26.30 -27.67
CA LYS A 21 -11.30 -27.17 -26.77
C LYS A 21 -10.48 -28.40 -26.43
N VAL A 22 -9.62 -28.27 -25.42
CA VAL A 22 -8.99 -29.45 -24.82
C VAL A 22 -10.06 -30.19 -24.02
N PRO A 23 -10.38 -31.44 -24.37
CA PRO A 23 -11.40 -32.20 -23.64
C PRO A 23 -10.96 -32.35 -22.18
N GLY A 24 -11.80 -31.90 -21.24
CA GLY A 24 -11.56 -31.97 -19.82
C GLY A 24 -11.09 -30.67 -19.15
N PHE A 25 -10.81 -29.61 -19.91
CA PHE A 25 -10.49 -28.29 -19.36
C PHE A 25 -11.72 -27.40 -19.41
N ASP A 26 -12.13 -26.88 -18.25
CA ASP A 26 -13.18 -25.89 -18.17
C ASP A 26 -12.59 -24.51 -18.47
N MET A 27 -12.75 -24.07 -19.72
CA MET A 27 -12.24 -22.79 -20.18
C MET A 27 -12.89 -21.61 -19.47
N GLN A 28 -14.17 -21.73 -19.10
CA GLN A 28 -14.87 -20.70 -18.34
C GLN A 28 -14.28 -20.53 -16.95
N ALA A 29 -13.88 -21.64 -16.31
CA ALA A 29 -13.20 -21.60 -15.01
C ALA A 29 -11.84 -20.91 -15.11
N LEU A 30 -11.08 -21.16 -16.18
CA LEU A 30 -9.78 -20.50 -16.42
C LEU A 30 -9.94 -19.00 -16.65
N VAL A 31 -10.93 -18.59 -17.44
CA VAL A 31 -11.24 -17.18 -17.68
C VAL A 31 -11.67 -16.49 -16.38
N ALA A 32 -12.50 -17.16 -15.58
CA ALA A 32 -12.93 -16.65 -14.27
C ALA A 32 -11.74 -16.50 -13.31
N THR A 33 -10.84 -17.48 -13.27
CA THR A 33 -9.61 -17.43 -12.47
C THR A 33 -8.73 -16.27 -12.89
N GLN A 34 -8.53 -16.07 -14.18
CA GLN A 34 -7.73 -14.97 -14.71
C GLN A 34 -8.33 -13.60 -14.34
N ARG A 35 -9.65 -13.48 -14.44
CA ARG A 35 -10.35 -12.25 -14.01
C ARG A 35 -10.14 -11.97 -12.55
N ARG A 36 -10.25 -12.96 -11.68
CA ARG A 36 -9.99 -12.82 -10.25
C ARG A 36 -8.54 -12.43 -9.96
N ASN A 37 -7.60 -12.95 -10.73
CA ASN A 37 -6.18 -12.58 -10.61
C ASN A 37 -5.97 -11.11 -10.96
N ILE A 38 -6.59 -10.62 -12.02
CA ILE A 38 -6.54 -9.20 -12.42
C ILE A 38 -7.17 -8.31 -11.33
N GLU A 39 -8.31 -8.72 -10.79
CA GLU A 39 -8.98 -8.00 -9.69
C GLU A 39 -8.07 -7.94 -8.45
N ALA A 40 -7.39 -9.02 -8.10
CA ALA A 40 -6.46 -9.06 -6.97
C ALA A 40 -5.26 -8.13 -7.17
N VAL A 41 -4.68 -8.10 -8.37
CA VAL A 41 -3.58 -7.19 -8.70
C VAL A 41 -4.06 -5.74 -8.63
N SER A 42 -5.24 -5.46 -9.16
CA SER A 42 -5.85 -4.12 -9.08
C SER A 42 -6.09 -3.69 -7.64
N GLN A 43 -6.61 -4.58 -6.81
CA GLN A 43 -6.82 -4.33 -5.38
C GLN A 43 -5.50 -4.09 -4.64
N ALA A 44 -4.48 -4.89 -4.92
CA ALA A 44 -3.14 -4.71 -4.32
C ALA A 44 -2.54 -3.36 -4.71
N ASN A 45 -2.67 -2.96 -5.98
CA ASN A 45 -2.22 -1.65 -6.45
C ASN A 45 -2.98 -0.51 -5.76
N GLN A 46 -4.29 -0.65 -5.60
CA GLN A 46 -5.10 0.34 -4.91
C GLN A 46 -4.67 0.49 -3.45
N LEU A 47 -4.45 -0.61 -2.74
CA LEU A 47 -3.94 -0.59 -1.36
C LEU A 47 -2.57 0.09 -1.26
N ALA A 48 -1.68 -0.16 -2.22
CA ALA A 48 -0.37 0.49 -2.27
C ALA A 48 -0.51 2.00 -2.48
N ILE A 49 -1.38 2.43 -3.38
CA ILE A 49 -1.64 3.85 -3.64
C ILE A 49 -2.26 4.53 -2.41
N GLU A 50 -3.24 3.91 -1.79
CA GLU A 50 -3.86 4.40 -0.56
C GLU A 50 -2.84 4.52 0.57
N GLY A 51 -1.92 3.56 0.67
CA GLY A 51 -0.82 3.59 1.62
C GLY A 51 0.12 4.78 1.40
N VAL A 52 0.50 5.05 0.15
CA VAL A 52 1.32 6.21 -0.21
C VAL A 52 0.59 7.52 0.14
N GLN A 53 -0.68 7.61 -0.20
CA GLN A 53 -1.50 8.79 0.12
C GLN A 53 -1.60 9.02 1.63
N ALA A 54 -1.78 7.95 2.41
CA ALA A 54 -1.83 8.02 3.87
C ALA A 54 -0.51 8.51 4.46
N VAL A 55 0.63 8.03 3.95
CA VAL A 55 1.97 8.48 4.36
C VAL A 55 2.16 9.96 4.04
N MET A 56 1.80 10.39 2.83
CA MET A 56 1.92 11.80 2.42
C MET A 56 1.05 12.71 3.29
N ARG A 57 -0.16 12.29 3.59
CA ARG A 57 -1.06 13.03 4.49
C ARG A 57 -0.44 13.15 5.88
N ARG A 58 0.09 12.06 6.40
CA ARG A 58 0.72 12.05 7.72
C ARG A 58 1.98 12.93 7.76
N GLN A 59 2.78 12.92 6.70
CA GLN A 59 3.92 13.82 6.56
C GLN A 59 3.49 15.30 6.62
N GLY A 60 2.40 15.63 5.93
CA GLY A 60 1.84 16.99 5.97
C GLY A 60 1.40 17.39 7.38
N GLU A 61 0.75 16.51 8.11
CA GLU A 61 0.36 16.72 9.51
C GLU A 61 1.56 16.92 10.42
N ILE A 62 2.59 16.08 10.26
CA ILE A 62 3.84 16.18 11.03
C ILE A 62 4.51 17.52 10.79
N LEU A 63 4.63 17.94 9.53
CA LEU A 63 5.22 19.23 9.18
C LEU A 63 4.43 20.39 9.82
N ARG A 64 3.11 20.33 9.76
CA ARG A 64 2.27 21.34 10.40
C ARG A 64 2.47 21.39 11.90
N GLN A 65 2.51 20.26 12.56
CA GLN A 65 2.78 20.16 14.00
C GLN A 65 4.17 20.73 14.35
N MET A 66 5.18 20.40 13.55
CA MET A 66 6.53 20.93 13.74
C MET A 66 6.56 22.45 13.65
N VAL A 67 5.87 23.05 12.69
CA VAL A 67 5.77 24.50 12.54
C VAL A 67 5.06 25.12 13.73
N GLU A 68 3.92 24.56 14.16
CA GLU A 68 3.17 25.03 15.32
C GLU A 68 3.99 24.95 16.62
N GLU A 69 4.68 23.85 16.84
CA GLU A 69 5.54 23.64 18.01
C GLU A 69 6.75 24.56 17.98
N SER A 70 7.38 24.76 16.83
CA SER A 70 8.51 25.69 16.68
C SER A 70 8.10 27.13 16.98
N THR A 71 6.93 27.54 16.53
CA THR A 71 6.38 28.86 16.78
C THR A 71 6.08 29.03 18.27
N SER A 72 5.46 28.07 18.92
CA SER A 72 5.17 28.08 20.35
C SER A 72 6.46 28.11 21.18
N SER A 73 7.43 27.27 20.82
CA SER A 73 8.73 27.19 21.49
C SER A 73 9.51 28.51 21.38
N LEU A 74 9.45 29.14 20.21
CA LEU A 74 10.09 30.43 19.99
C LEU A 74 9.49 31.54 20.90
N LYS A 75 8.16 31.54 21.03
CA LYS A 75 7.45 32.46 21.94
C LYS A 75 7.88 32.24 23.39
N ASP A 76 7.93 31.00 23.83
CA ASP A 76 8.32 30.61 25.19
C ASP A 76 9.79 31.02 25.45
N LEU A 77 10.67 30.85 24.47
CA LEU A 77 12.07 31.22 24.57
C LEU A 77 12.24 32.73 24.71
N MET A 78 11.43 33.51 23.99
CA MET A 78 11.44 34.96 24.06
C MET A 78 10.91 35.50 25.41
N ALA A 79 9.99 34.75 26.05
CA ALA A 79 9.41 35.10 27.34
C ALA A 79 10.35 34.82 28.51
N THR A 80 11.36 33.96 28.35
CA THR A 80 12.30 33.57 29.42
C THR A 80 13.39 34.62 29.58
N GLY A 81 13.55 35.17 30.79
CA GLY A 81 14.44 36.33 31.07
C GLY A 81 15.91 36.00 31.30
N ALA A 82 16.27 34.85 31.86
CA ALA A 82 17.63 34.51 32.27
C ALA A 82 18.40 33.75 31.18
N PRO A 83 19.65 34.12 30.82
CA PRO A 83 20.43 33.44 29.78
C PRO A 83 20.68 31.97 30.05
N GLU A 84 20.92 31.57 31.30
CA GLU A 84 21.15 30.19 31.70
C GLU A 84 19.88 29.33 31.52
N ALA A 85 18.72 29.89 31.86
CA ALA A 85 17.43 29.25 31.66
C ALA A 85 17.10 29.05 30.17
N LYS A 86 17.50 30.02 29.32
CA LYS A 86 17.35 29.95 27.87
C LYS A 86 18.16 28.79 27.26
N ILE A 87 19.40 28.60 27.70
CA ILE A 87 20.29 27.53 27.26
C ILE A 87 19.71 26.16 27.65
N ALA A 88 19.28 26.02 28.90
CA ALA A 88 18.67 24.79 29.38
C ALA A 88 17.38 24.45 28.62
N GLN A 89 16.53 25.43 28.39
CA GLN A 89 15.28 25.29 27.64
C GLN A 89 15.55 24.92 26.18
N GLN A 90 16.54 25.54 25.55
CA GLN A 90 16.96 25.27 24.19
C GLN A 90 17.48 23.83 24.06
N THR A 91 18.25 23.33 25.01
CA THR A 91 18.75 21.96 25.05
C THR A 91 17.59 20.95 25.14
N GLU A 92 16.63 21.22 26.01
CA GLU A 92 15.42 20.38 26.13
C GLU A 92 14.58 20.38 24.85
N LEU A 93 14.45 21.53 24.19
CA LEU A 93 13.73 21.66 22.92
C LEU A 93 14.39 20.84 21.81
N VAL A 94 15.72 20.91 21.69
CA VAL A 94 16.47 20.14 20.67
C VAL A 94 16.34 18.65 20.95
N LYS A 95 16.46 18.23 22.20
CA LYS A 95 16.29 16.82 22.60
C LYS A 95 14.88 16.32 22.28
N GLY A 96 13.86 17.10 22.64
CA GLY A 96 12.47 16.77 22.37
C GLY A 96 12.17 16.70 20.86
N ALA A 97 12.70 17.64 20.09
CA ALA A 97 12.57 17.65 18.63
C ALA A 97 13.21 16.42 18.00
N PHE A 98 14.38 16.00 18.47
CA PHE A 98 15.07 14.81 17.99
C PHE A 98 14.27 13.53 18.30
N GLU A 99 13.77 13.41 19.53
CA GLU A 99 12.94 12.27 19.94
C GLU A 99 11.64 12.18 19.09
N LYS A 100 10.99 13.31 18.84
CA LYS A 100 9.81 13.37 17.98
C LYS A 100 10.13 13.00 16.53
N ALA A 101 11.25 13.49 16.00
CA ALA A 101 11.68 13.16 14.65
C ALA A 101 11.90 11.65 14.49
N LEU A 102 12.53 11.01 15.48
CA LEU A 102 12.71 9.56 15.49
C LEU A 102 11.37 8.80 15.58
N ALA A 103 10.47 9.26 16.44
CA ALA A 103 9.15 8.67 16.59
C ALA A 103 8.33 8.80 15.30
N ASN A 104 8.36 9.96 14.66
CA ASN A 104 7.66 10.22 13.40
C ASN A 104 8.24 9.37 12.27
N LEU A 105 9.55 9.24 12.19
CA LEU A 105 10.22 8.40 11.20
C LEU A 105 9.83 6.93 11.38
N ARG A 106 9.79 6.45 12.61
CA ARG A 106 9.36 5.08 12.93
C ARG A 106 7.90 4.86 12.54
N GLU A 107 7.01 5.80 12.85
CA GLU A 107 5.60 5.75 12.48
C GLU A 107 5.43 5.66 10.96
N LEU A 108 6.11 6.52 10.20
CA LEU A 108 6.04 6.51 8.74
C LEU A 108 6.56 5.19 8.16
N THR A 109 7.65 4.67 8.72
CA THR A 109 8.22 3.38 8.31
C THR A 109 7.23 2.23 8.57
N GLU A 110 6.58 2.23 9.72
CA GLU A 110 5.55 1.24 10.06
C GLU A 110 4.34 1.34 9.12
N MET A 111 3.91 2.55 8.75
CA MET A 111 2.82 2.76 7.80
C MET A 111 3.15 2.19 6.42
N VAL A 112 4.37 2.42 5.94
CA VAL A 112 4.84 1.86 4.66
C VAL A 112 4.89 0.34 4.72
N ALA A 113 5.47 -0.21 5.77
CA ALA A 113 5.57 -1.66 5.97
C ALA A 113 4.18 -2.31 6.03
N LYS A 114 3.24 -1.71 6.74
CA LYS A 114 1.87 -2.19 6.84
C LYS A 114 1.18 -2.19 5.48
N SER A 115 1.30 -1.10 4.73
CA SER A 115 0.73 -0.98 3.38
C SER A 115 1.28 -2.04 2.43
N ASN A 116 2.60 -2.26 2.45
CA ASN A 116 3.24 -3.29 1.64
C ASN A 116 2.79 -4.70 2.03
N THR A 117 2.64 -4.96 3.32
CA THR A 117 2.16 -6.24 3.84
C THR A 117 0.71 -6.49 3.41
N GLU A 118 -0.16 -5.51 3.52
CA GLU A 118 -1.56 -5.62 3.09
C GLU A 118 -1.68 -5.93 1.59
N ALA A 119 -0.91 -5.22 0.76
CA ALA A 119 -0.86 -5.48 -0.68
C ALA A 119 -0.32 -6.88 -1.00
N ALA A 120 0.76 -7.28 -0.33
CA ALA A 120 1.35 -8.61 -0.50
C ALA A 120 0.39 -9.72 -0.04
N ASP A 121 -0.35 -9.52 1.04
CA ASP A 121 -1.32 -10.49 1.56
C ASP A 121 -2.45 -10.74 0.55
N VAL A 122 -2.94 -9.70 -0.12
CA VAL A 122 -3.96 -9.84 -1.18
C VAL A 122 -3.43 -10.73 -2.30
N LEU A 123 -2.20 -10.51 -2.75
CA LEU A 123 -1.58 -11.28 -3.81
C LEU A 123 -1.29 -12.72 -3.38
N THR A 124 -0.77 -12.91 -2.18
CA THR A 124 -0.47 -14.24 -1.63
C THR A 124 -1.73 -15.08 -1.48
N LYS A 125 -2.78 -14.47 -0.94
CA LYS A 125 -4.09 -15.12 -0.81
C LYS A 125 -4.62 -15.54 -2.18
N ARG A 126 -4.51 -14.66 -3.16
CA ARG A 126 -5.00 -14.96 -4.52
C ARG A 126 -4.19 -16.09 -5.17
N ILE A 127 -2.89 -16.12 -4.98
CA ILE A 127 -2.02 -17.21 -5.47
C ILE A 127 -2.49 -18.55 -4.88
N GLY A 128 -2.75 -18.60 -3.57
CA GLY A 128 -3.27 -19.80 -2.90
C GLY A 128 -4.61 -20.26 -3.47
N GLU A 129 -5.53 -19.33 -3.68
CA GLU A 129 -6.82 -19.60 -4.30
C GLU A 129 -6.68 -20.11 -5.75
N SER A 130 -5.78 -19.50 -6.53
CA SER A 130 -5.49 -19.93 -7.90
C SER A 130 -4.97 -21.36 -7.96
N LEU A 131 -4.08 -21.73 -7.04
CA LEU A 131 -3.55 -23.09 -6.97
C LEU A 131 -4.65 -24.11 -6.62
N THR A 132 -5.56 -23.75 -5.73
CA THR A 132 -6.71 -24.57 -5.37
C THR A 132 -7.65 -24.74 -6.56
N GLU A 133 -7.93 -23.66 -7.28
CA GLU A 133 -8.75 -23.67 -8.49
C GLU A 133 -8.12 -24.52 -9.59
N LEU A 134 -6.80 -24.44 -9.76
CA LEU A 134 -6.06 -25.26 -10.73
C LEU A 134 -6.12 -26.74 -10.38
N LYS A 135 -5.95 -27.10 -9.11
CA LYS A 135 -6.09 -28.48 -8.64
C LYS A 135 -7.50 -29.02 -8.90
N ALA A 136 -8.54 -28.22 -8.66
CA ALA A 136 -9.92 -28.58 -8.92
C ALA A 136 -10.15 -28.80 -10.42
N ALA A 137 -9.61 -27.92 -11.27
CA ALA A 137 -9.72 -28.05 -12.73
C ALA A 137 -9.02 -29.30 -13.25
N VAL A 138 -7.84 -29.63 -12.73
CA VAL A 138 -7.10 -30.85 -13.10
C VAL A 138 -7.84 -32.11 -12.60
N LYS A 139 -8.38 -32.07 -11.40
CA LYS A 139 -9.13 -33.18 -10.81
C LYS A 139 -10.42 -33.47 -11.60
N ASN A 140 -11.12 -32.42 -12.04
CA ASN A 140 -12.31 -32.57 -12.88
C ASN A 140 -11.98 -33.09 -14.30
N ALA A 141 -10.78 -32.79 -14.80
CA ALA A 141 -10.31 -33.26 -16.11
C ALA A 141 -10.01 -34.78 -16.16
N LYS A 142 -9.76 -35.42 -15.00
CA LYS A 142 -9.48 -36.85 -14.89
C LYS A 142 -10.75 -37.74 -14.83
N HIS A 143 -11.91 -37.13 -14.79
CA HIS A 143 -13.19 -37.80 -14.84
C HIS A 143 -13.91 -37.49 -16.15
#